data_311933ef63d6249fa923839600f713e4
#
_entry.id   311933ef63d6249fa923839600f713e4
#
_cell.length_a   1.000
_cell.length_b   1.000
_cell.length_c   1.000
_cell.angle_alpha   90.00
_cell.angle_beta   90.00
_cell.angle_gamma   90.00
#
_symmetry.space_group_name_H-M   'P 1'
#
loop_
_entity.id
_entity.type
_entity.pdbx_description
1 polymer ?
#
loop_
_entity_poly.entity_id
_entity_poly.type
_entity_poly.pdbx_seq_one_letter_code
_entity_poly.pdbx_strand_id
1 'polypeptide(L)'
;MSKIQLRQVYRDQLYNYRPTWILRWGITIFFVFLLLVISVSGFIRYPDIVPATVEITTINPPANLISKVNGKIEIIFTEEGESITKGQVLAILESPAQWKDMKILDHYITVLENTIGKDSLSVIPEPDFLRNDLELGEVQGRYADLKLNYTELYNFLHSGLFEEEVLSLQEKKQAQKQLLVQENRKRELLKTQIRLADKEYQRDSILFVKEVISESEIEQRHQNRLQFQSSLVDMEVNILNIKSSLKQLRSDLKKIELKHNTDRQELTNKLLQSTHLLKAQTETWKQNYLITTPIDGKVSFTTYWSKNQNVKSGELIFSVVPIDSMTTKARLQFPIQNSGKIKEGQQVNIK
;
A
#
# COMPACT_ATOMS: atom_id res chain seq x y z
N MET A 1 -9.68 -22.11 127.45
CA MET A 1 -10.09 -20.73 127.06
C MET A 1 -8.92 -19.99 126.53
N SER A 2 -8.49 -20.17 125.20
CA SER A 2 -7.41 -19.29 124.65
C SER A 2 -7.27 -19.31 123.13
N LYS A 3 -8.16 -19.95 122.39
CA LYS A 3 -8.00 -19.98 120.88
C LYS A 3 -8.91 -19.00 120.08
N ILE A 4 -9.84 -18.32 120.76
CA ILE A 4 -10.79 -17.44 120.04
C ILE A 4 -10.35 -15.97 120.08
N GLN A 5 -9.55 -15.49 121.00
CA GLN A 5 -9.12 -14.13 121.12
C GLN A 5 -7.98 -13.76 120.15
N LEU A 6 -7.15 -14.71 119.71
CA LEU A 6 -6.05 -14.45 118.72
C LEU A 6 -6.53 -14.26 117.27
N ARG A 7 -7.72 -14.73 116.93
CA ARG A 7 -8.28 -14.58 115.58
C ARG A 7 -8.95 -13.22 115.31
N GLN A 8 -9.39 -12.55 116.36
CA GLN A 8 -10.03 -11.23 116.25
C GLN A 8 -8.97 -10.11 116.12
N VAL A 9 -7.85 -10.20 116.76
CA VAL A 9 -6.77 -9.23 116.70
C VAL A 9 -6.07 -9.22 115.35
N TYR A 10 -5.98 -10.33 114.66
CA TYR A 10 -5.39 -10.40 113.30
C TYR A 10 -6.35 -9.90 112.21
N ARG A 11 -7.63 -9.88 112.43
CA ARG A 11 -8.62 -9.46 111.43
C ARG A 11 -8.77 -7.94 111.43
N ASP A 12 -8.60 -7.26 112.57
CA ASP A 12 -8.73 -5.81 112.68
C ASP A 12 -7.47 -5.05 112.20
N GLN A 13 -6.31 -5.72 112.11
CA GLN A 13 -5.10 -5.14 111.56
C GLN A 13 -5.04 -5.14 110.04
N LEU A 14 -5.81 -5.99 109.33
CA LEU A 14 -5.81 -6.06 107.89
C LEU A 14 -6.80 -5.09 107.22
N TYR A 15 -7.76 -4.54 107.97
CA TYR A 15 -8.78 -3.63 107.39
C TYR A 15 -8.54 -2.15 107.60
N ASN A 16 -7.46 -1.75 108.26
CA ASN A 16 -7.26 -0.38 108.62
C ASN A 16 -6.10 0.34 107.90
N TYR A 17 -5.70 -0.25 106.74
CA TYR A 17 -4.73 0.42 105.83
C TYR A 17 -5.48 1.35 104.90
N ARG A 18 -5.62 2.61 105.36
CA ARG A 18 -6.07 3.69 104.41
C ARG A 18 -4.97 3.87 103.36
N PRO A 19 -5.30 3.74 102.07
CA PRO A 19 -4.27 4.00 101.05
C PRO A 19 -3.73 5.38 101.23
N THR A 20 -2.39 5.53 101.40
CA THR A 20 -1.71 6.77 101.53
C THR A 20 -1.92 7.64 100.28
N TRP A 21 -1.96 8.92 100.39
CA TRP A 21 -2.16 9.89 99.31
C TRP A 21 -1.37 9.55 98.08
N ILE A 22 -0.13 9.02 98.20
CA ILE A 22 0.73 8.54 97.13
C ILE A 22 0.10 7.39 96.27
N LEU A 23 -0.60 6.46 96.85
CA LEU A 23 -1.28 5.39 96.11
C LEU A 23 -2.47 5.92 95.27
N ARG A 24 -3.21 6.91 95.78
CA ARG A 24 -4.36 7.48 95.07
C ARG A 24 -3.91 8.38 93.96
N TRP A 25 -2.90 9.15 94.12
CA TRP A 25 -2.32 10.02 93.03
C TRP A 25 -1.42 9.27 92.12
N GLY A 26 -0.74 8.22 92.61
CA GLY A 26 0.11 7.36 91.76
C GLY A 26 -0.68 6.63 90.64
N ILE A 27 -1.87 6.16 90.96
CA ILE A 27 -2.75 5.52 89.96
C ILE A 27 -3.26 6.53 88.95
N THR A 28 -3.64 7.74 89.42
CA THR A 28 -4.07 8.80 88.47
C THR A 28 -2.95 9.30 87.59
N ILE A 29 -1.76 9.51 88.16
CA ILE A 29 -0.57 9.88 87.36
C ILE A 29 -0.22 8.77 86.37
N PHE A 30 -0.30 7.54 86.77
CA PHE A 30 -0.07 6.38 85.86
C PHE A 30 -1.08 6.37 84.69
N PHE A 31 -2.37 6.58 84.97
CA PHE A 31 -3.40 6.64 83.93
C PHE A 31 -3.23 7.86 83.03
N VAL A 32 -2.87 9.02 83.57
CA VAL A 32 -2.59 10.22 82.77
C VAL A 32 -1.36 9.98 81.88
N PHE A 33 -0.31 9.35 82.43
CA PHE A 33 0.88 8.99 81.63
C PHE A 33 0.57 7.97 80.55
N LEU A 34 -0.25 6.94 80.84
CA LEU A 34 -0.68 5.95 79.85
C LEU A 34 -1.50 6.60 78.72
N LEU A 35 -2.39 7.54 79.08
CA LEU A 35 -3.21 8.28 78.11
C LEU A 35 -2.35 9.16 77.23
N LEU A 36 -1.31 9.78 77.83
CA LEU A 36 -0.35 10.58 77.10
C LEU A 36 0.50 9.76 76.11
N VAL A 37 0.94 8.58 76.53
CA VAL A 37 1.67 7.65 75.65
C VAL A 37 0.80 7.17 74.50
N ILE A 38 -0.48 6.84 74.75
CA ILE A 38 -1.43 6.46 73.70
C ILE A 38 -1.68 7.62 72.74
N SER A 39 -1.84 8.86 73.29
CA SER A 39 -2.04 10.02 72.47
C SER A 39 -0.82 10.37 71.60
N VAL A 40 0.39 10.25 72.12
CA VAL A 40 1.64 10.46 71.37
C VAL A 40 1.86 9.35 70.36
N SER A 41 1.46 8.11 70.67
CA SER A 41 1.55 6.95 69.74
C SER A 41 0.71 7.15 68.48
N GLY A 42 -0.42 7.88 68.59
CA GLY A 42 -1.25 8.21 67.43
C GLY A 42 -0.62 9.24 66.48
N PHE A 43 0.34 10.03 66.96
CA PHE A 43 1.08 11.03 66.12
C PHE A 43 2.30 10.44 65.42
N ILE A 44 2.81 9.31 65.82
CA ILE A 44 4.01 8.72 65.23
C ILE A 44 3.57 7.91 64.00
N ARG A 45 3.83 8.49 62.82
CA ARG A 45 3.65 7.78 61.58
C ARG A 45 4.98 7.10 61.17
N TYR A 46 5.01 5.82 61.10
CA TYR A 46 6.14 5.09 60.54
C TYR A 46 6.05 5.11 59.01
N PRO A 47 7.11 5.57 58.35
CA PRO A 47 7.17 5.43 56.89
C PRO A 47 7.26 3.96 56.49
N ASP A 48 6.33 3.49 55.69
CA ASP A 48 6.33 2.15 55.15
C ASP A 48 7.24 2.16 53.90
N ILE A 49 8.32 1.40 53.90
CA ILE A 49 9.30 1.38 52.83
C ILE A 49 8.99 0.12 51.99
N VAL A 50 8.67 0.34 50.71
CA VAL A 50 8.50 -0.72 49.73
C VAL A 50 9.80 -0.82 48.88
N PRO A 51 10.55 -1.93 48.99
CA PRO A 51 11.73 -2.10 48.17
C PRO A 51 11.33 -2.30 46.72
N ALA A 52 12.04 -1.63 45.80
CA ALA A 52 11.83 -1.74 44.37
C ALA A 52 13.17 -1.79 43.64
N THR A 53 13.20 -2.45 42.51
CA THR A 53 14.33 -2.35 41.59
C THR A 53 14.10 -1.16 40.68
N VAL A 54 15.11 -0.28 40.58
CA VAL A 54 15.07 0.91 39.72
C VAL A 54 15.93 0.69 38.50
N GLU A 55 15.34 0.93 37.34
CA GLU A 55 16.04 1.05 36.06
C GLU A 55 15.96 2.50 35.62
N ILE A 56 17.14 3.16 35.58
CA ILE A 56 17.23 4.53 35.12
C ILE A 56 17.29 4.51 33.60
N THR A 57 16.30 5.11 32.94
CA THR A 57 16.24 5.23 31.49
C THR A 57 15.90 6.66 31.09
N THR A 58 16.12 6.99 29.83
CA THR A 58 15.69 8.28 29.26
C THR A 58 14.28 8.13 28.68
N ILE A 59 13.59 9.25 28.46
CA ILE A 59 12.24 9.25 27.81
C ILE A 59 12.35 8.63 26.42
N ASN A 60 13.41 8.97 25.69
CA ASN A 60 13.73 8.44 24.38
C ASN A 60 15.00 7.56 24.53
N PRO A 61 14.86 6.24 24.62
CA PRO A 61 16.03 5.36 24.73
C PRO A 61 16.85 5.39 23.44
N PRO A 62 18.17 5.13 23.51
CA PRO A 62 19.00 4.98 22.33
C PRO A 62 18.46 3.92 21.38
N ALA A 63 18.51 4.20 20.07
CA ALA A 63 18.17 3.21 19.05
C ALA A 63 19.39 2.34 18.75
N ASN A 64 19.27 1.05 19.00
CA ASN A 64 20.30 0.07 18.73
C ASN A 64 20.15 -0.45 17.29
N LEU A 65 21.18 -0.25 16.47
CA LEU A 65 21.24 -0.67 15.09
C LEU A 65 22.00 -2.00 15.01
N ILE A 66 21.26 -3.06 14.70
CA ILE A 66 21.78 -4.43 14.63
C ILE A 66 21.92 -4.89 13.19
N SER A 67 22.89 -5.75 12.92
CA SER A 67 22.99 -6.44 11.64
C SER A 67 21.85 -7.44 11.48
N LYS A 68 21.25 -7.50 10.29
CA LYS A 68 20.22 -8.51 9.96
C LYS A 68 20.82 -9.75 9.29
N VAL A 69 22.01 -9.61 8.70
CA VAL A 69 22.71 -10.67 7.97
C VAL A 69 24.13 -10.85 8.48
N ASN A 70 24.70 -11.99 8.17
CA ASN A 70 26.15 -12.20 8.36
C ASN A 70 26.91 -11.61 7.17
N GLY A 71 27.98 -10.91 7.40
CA GLY A 71 28.80 -10.32 6.33
C GLY A 71 29.94 -9.50 6.88
N LYS A 72 30.49 -8.62 6.05
CA LYS A 72 31.48 -7.64 6.42
C LYS A 72 30.96 -6.23 6.25
N ILE A 73 31.46 -5.29 7.00
CA ILE A 73 31.20 -3.87 6.76
C ILE A 73 32.03 -3.45 5.54
N GLU A 74 31.35 -3.09 4.48
CA GLU A 74 31.95 -2.63 3.23
C GLU A 74 32.33 -1.16 3.29
N ILE A 75 31.37 -0.31 3.71
CA ILE A 75 31.52 1.15 3.79
C ILE A 75 30.89 1.64 5.09
N ILE A 76 31.56 2.60 5.75
CA ILE A 76 30.99 3.41 6.85
C ILE A 76 30.95 4.85 6.37
N PHE A 77 29.82 5.51 6.51
CA PHE A 77 29.58 6.90 6.08
C PHE A 77 29.53 7.92 7.21
N THR A 78 29.73 7.48 8.46
CA THR A 78 29.57 8.32 9.65
C THR A 78 30.78 8.15 10.56
N GLU A 79 30.99 9.15 11.44
CA GLU A 79 32.04 9.14 12.46
C GLU A 79 31.45 9.09 13.88
N GLU A 80 32.26 8.71 14.88
CA GLU A 80 31.84 8.67 16.29
C GLU A 80 31.40 10.07 16.75
N GLY A 81 30.20 10.17 17.32
CA GLY A 81 29.63 11.41 17.83
C GLY A 81 29.00 12.34 16.78
N GLU A 82 29.02 11.95 15.50
CA GLU A 82 28.41 12.71 14.42
C GLU A 82 26.88 12.84 14.60
N SER A 83 26.36 14.04 14.30
CA SER A 83 24.91 14.28 14.29
C SER A 83 24.29 13.80 12.99
N ILE A 84 23.31 12.90 13.09
CA ILE A 84 22.65 12.24 11.98
C ILE A 84 21.15 12.48 12.00
N THR A 85 20.52 12.37 10.81
CA THR A 85 19.08 12.54 10.62
C THR A 85 18.40 11.20 10.31
N LYS A 86 17.14 11.08 10.72
CA LYS A 86 16.32 9.90 10.46
C LYS A 86 16.36 9.48 8.99
N GLY A 87 16.57 8.18 8.75
CA GLY A 87 16.67 7.60 7.41
C GLY A 87 18.06 7.67 6.77
N GLN A 88 19.03 8.35 7.41
CA GLN A 88 20.41 8.41 6.90
C GLN A 88 21.05 7.04 6.95
N VAL A 89 21.76 6.67 5.86
CA VAL A 89 22.57 5.45 5.78
C VAL A 89 23.88 5.68 6.50
N LEU A 90 24.18 4.85 7.49
CA LEU A 90 25.41 4.94 8.30
C LEU A 90 26.48 3.99 7.83
N ALA A 91 26.10 2.79 7.40
CA ALA A 91 27.03 1.79 6.87
C ALA A 91 26.33 0.89 5.85
N ILE A 92 27.14 0.24 5.03
CA ILE A 92 26.74 -0.79 4.08
C ILE A 92 27.48 -2.06 4.41
N LEU A 93 26.75 -3.17 4.45
CA LEU A 93 27.32 -4.51 4.56
C LEU A 93 27.63 -5.06 3.17
N GLU A 94 28.66 -5.89 3.08
CA GLU A 94 29.03 -6.61 1.86
C GLU A 94 27.85 -7.41 1.33
N SER A 95 27.51 -7.20 0.06
CA SER A 95 26.39 -7.84 -0.65
C SER A 95 26.80 -8.26 -2.06
N PRO A 96 26.07 -9.22 -2.69
CA PRO A 96 26.28 -9.56 -4.10
C PRO A 96 25.91 -8.41 -5.06
N ALA A 97 25.19 -7.39 -4.60
CA ALA A 97 24.78 -6.22 -5.39
C ALA A 97 25.69 -5.03 -5.11
N GLN A 98 26.05 -4.28 -6.15
CA GLN A 98 26.82 -3.04 -5.98
C GLN A 98 25.90 -1.90 -5.51
N TRP A 99 26.32 -1.20 -4.45
CA TRP A 99 25.57 -0.06 -3.91
C TRP A 99 25.24 1.04 -4.94
N LYS A 100 26.20 1.32 -5.83
CA LYS A 100 26.01 2.35 -6.88
C LYS A 100 24.88 1.96 -7.83
N ASP A 101 24.81 0.69 -8.20
CA ASP A 101 23.80 0.17 -9.13
C ASP A 101 22.43 0.08 -8.47
N MET A 102 22.39 -0.24 -7.18
CA MET A 102 21.15 -0.22 -6.40
C MET A 102 20.55 1.19 -6.28
N LYS A 103 21.36 2.24 -6.24
CA LYS A 103 20.87 3.64 -6.31
C LYS A 103 20.27 3.98 -7.67
N ILE A 104 20.90 3.52 -8.75
CA ILE A 104 20.36 3.69 -10.11
C ILE A 104 19.02 2.97 -10.24
N LEU A 105 18.95 1.74 -9.72
CA LEU A 105 17.71 0.96 -9.70
C LEU A 105 16.59 1.66 -8.95
N ASP A 106 16.86 2.23 -7.80
CA ASP A 106 15.88 2.99 -7.00
C ASP A 106 15.33 4.20 -7.76
N HIS A 107 16.21 4.88 -8.50
CA HIS A 107 15.81 5.96 -9.41
C HIS A 107 14.88 5.44 -10.51
N TYR A 108 15.19 4.30 -11.15
CA TYR A 108 14.34 3.72 -12.19
C TYR A 108 12.96 3.35 -11.66
N ILE A 109 12.87 2.72 -10.49
CA ILE A 109 11.61 2.41 -9.83
C ILE A 109 10.78 3.68 -9.62
N THR A 110 11.39 4.74 -9.11
CA THR A 110 10.71 6.02 -8.87
C THR A 110 10.18 6.66 -10.16
N VAL A 111 10.97 6.64 -11.23
CA VAL A 111 10.57 7.16 -12.55
C VAL A 111 9.38 6.36 -13.09
N LEU A 112 9.46 5.03 -13.04
CA LEU A 112 8.40 4.16 -13.53
C LEU A 112 7.09 4.32 -12.74
N GLU A 113 7.14 4.37 -11.41
CA GLU A 113 5.96 4.63 -10.59
C GLU A 113 5.27 5.95 -10.94
N ASN A 114 6.07 7.00 -11.16
CA ASN A 114 5.54 8.32 -11.57
C ASN A 114 4.95 8.32 -12.97
N THR A 115 5.52 7.55 -13.90
CA THR A 115 5.08 7.49 -15.30
C THR A 115 3.78 6.68 -15.41
N ILE A 116 3.74 5.50 -14.77
CA ILE A 116 2.56 4.62 -14.79
C ILE A 116 1.39 5.25 -14.01
N GLY A 117 1.66 5.88 -12.86
CA GLY A 117 0.64 6.45 -11.98
C GLY A 117 -0.07 7.70 -12.55
N LYS A 118 0.51 8.37 -13.55
CA LYS A 118 -0.07 9.57 -14.18
C LYS A 118 -0.79 9.31 -15.50
N ASP A 119 -0.98 8.05 -15.87
CA ASP A 119 -1.56 7.67 -17.19
C ASP A 119 -0.77 8.28 -18.40
N SER A 120 0.48 8.65 -18.16
CA SER A 120 1.39 9.27 -19.15
C SER A 120 2.14 8.22 -19.97
N LEU A 121 1.50 7.07 -20.26
CA LEU A 121 2.08 5.98 -21.05
C LEU A 121 2.41 6.36 -22.50
N SER A 122 1.96 7.52 -22.96
CA SER A 122 2.29 8.04 -24.30
C SER A 122 3.73 8.56 -24.44
N VAL A 123 4.47 8.71 -23.34
CA VAL A 123 5.84 9.24 -23.32
C VAL A 123 6.72 8.36 -22.41
N ILE A 124 6.74 7.05 -22.68
CA ILE A 124 7.72 6.17 -22.01
C ILE A 124 9.06 6.25 -22.78
N PRO A 125 10.19 6.36 -22.04
CA PRO A 125 11.52 6.35 -22.66
C PRO A 125 11.80 5.07 -23.45
N GLU A 126 12.78 5.11 -24.34
CA GLU A 126 13.25 3.91 -25.02
C GLU A 126 13.77 2.85 -24.02
N PRO A 127 13.67 1.54 -24.33
CA PRO A 127 14.11 0.48 -23.41
C PRO A 127 15.59 0.57 -23.00
N ASP A 128 16.43 1.21 -23.80
CA ASP A 128 17.85 1.44 -23.49
C ASP A 128 18.06 2.36 -22.26
N PHE A 129 17.03 3.08 -21.82
CA PHE A 129 17.00 3.75 -20.53
C PHE A 129 17.31 2.78 -19.38
N LEU A 130 16.84 1.54 -19.46
CA LEU A 130 17.12 0.48 -18.46
C LEU A 130 18.44 -0.24 -18.83
N ARG A 131 19.52 0.15 -18.17
CA ARG A 131 20.88 -0.36 -18.42
C ARG A 131 20.96 -1.89 -18.24
N ASN A 132 21.87 -2.52 -18.99
CA ASN A 132 22.10 -3.96 -18.96
C ASN A 132 23.27 -4.40 -18.04
N ASP A 133 24.13 -3.47 -17.68
CA ASP A 133 25.41 -3.69 -17.00
C ASP A 133 25.33 -3.51 -15.48
N LEU A 134 24.13 -3.50 -14.89
CA LEU A 134 23.96 -3.35 -13.46
C LEU A 134 24.23 -4.68 -12.74
N GLU A 135 25.04 -4.62 -11.67
CA GLU A 135 25.31 -5.74 -10.77
C GLU A 135 24.37 -5.67 -9.56
N LEU A 136 23.21 -6.34 -9.67
CA LEU A 136 22.11 -6.24 -8.69
C LEU A 136 21.99 -7.49 -7.80
N GLY A 137 22.90 -8.45 -7.93
CA GLY A 137 22.91 -9.66 -7.09
C GLY A 137 21.56 -10.39 -7.07
N GLU A 138 21.00 -10.58 -5.89
CA GLU A 138 19.71 -11.27 -5.70
C GLU A 138 18.48 -10.53 -6.28
N VAL A 139 18.63 -9.24 -6.61
CA VAL A 139 17.58 -8.43 -7.24
C VAL A 139 17.59 -8.55 -8.76
N GLN A 140 18.66 -9.10 -9.35
CA GLN A 140 18.88 -9.21 -10.80
C GLN A 140 17.73 -9.85 -11.56
N GLY A 141 17.16 -10.94 -11.03
CA GLY A 141 16.05 -11.65 -11.67
C GLY A 141 14.79 -10.78 -11.80
N ARG A 142 14.46 -10.03 -10.75
CA ARG A 142 13.29 -9.11 -10.78
C ARG A 142 13.51 -7.93 -11.71
N TYR A 143 14.74 -7.45 -11.83
CA TYR A 143 15.08 -6.42 -12.79
C TYR A 143 14.97 -6.90 -14.24
N ALA A 144 15.39 -8.14 -14.51
CA ALA A 144 15.21 -8.75 -15.82
C ALA A 144 13.72 -8.90 -16.19
N ASP A 145 12.87 -9.36 -15.26
CA ASP A 145 11.42 -9.46 -15.45
C ASP A 145 10.80 -8.08 -15.75
N LEU A 146 11.20 -7.06 -15.00
CA LEU A 146 10.75 -5.68 -15.25
C LEU A 146 11.14 -5.21 -16.64
N LYS A 147 12.40 -5.40 -17.03
CA LYS A 147 12.91 -4.97 -18.34
C LYS A 147 12.20 -5.66 -19.50
N LEU A 148 11.90 -6.95 -19.34
CA LEU A 148 11.12 -7.71 -20.34
C LEU A 148 9.72 -7.10 -20.51
N ASN A 149 8.98 -6.93 -19.43
CA ASN A 149 7.62 -6.36 -19.45
C ASN A 149 7.61 -4.91 -19.96
N TYR A 150 8.63 -4.14 -19.62
CA TYR A 150 8.80 -2.76 -20.14
C TYR A 150 9.00 -2.73 -21.65
N THR A 151 9.89 -3.60 -22.15
CA THR A 151 10.20 -3.69 -23.60
C THR A 151 8.97 -4.19 -24.38
N GLU A 152 8.21 -5.14 -23.82
CA GLU A 152 6.99 -5.64 -24.44
C GLU A 152 5.92 -4.53 -24.55
N LEU A 153 5.70 -3.77 -23.49
CA LEU A 153 4.77 -2.64 -23.53
C LEU A 153 5.25 -1.53 -24.48
N TYR A 154 6.53 -1.20 -24.46
CA TYR A 154 7.11 -0.19 -25.37
C TYR A 154 6.91 -0.57 -26.83
N ASN A 155 7.25 -1.80 -27.21
CA ASN A 155 7.07 -2.30 -28.57
C ASN A 155 5.61 -2.32 -28.98
N PHE A 156 4.71 -2.72 -28.08
CA PHE A 156 3.27 -2.69 -28.34
C PHE A 156 2.77 -1.27 -28.64
N LEU A 157 3.19 -0.28 -27.88
CA LEU A 157 2.78 1.13 -28.05
C LEU A 157 3.37 1.79 -29.30
N HIS A 158 4.55 1.34 -29.77
CA HIS A 158 5.27 1.96 -30.88
C HIS A 158 5.29 1.11 -32.17
N SER A 159 4.57 -0.01 -32.21
CA SER A 159 4.55 -0.90 -33.38
C SER A 159 3.89 -0.28 -34.61
N GLY A 160 2.96 0.66 -34.44
CA GLY A 160 2.14 1.22 -35.52
C GLY A 160 1.10 0.27 -36.12
N LEU A 161 1.10 -0.99 -35.71
CA LEU A 161 0.22 -2.04 -36.29
C LEU A 161 -1.27 -1.74 -36.07
N PHE A 162 -1.62 -1.17 -34.92
CA PHE A 162 -3.01 -0.82 -34.63
C PHE A 162 -3.50 0.30 -35.54
N GLU A 163 -2.70 1.35 -35.73
CA GLU A 163 -3.00 2.49 -36.59
C GLU A 163 -3.18 2.05 -38.04
N GLU A 164 -2.30 1.18 -38.53
CA GLU A 164 -2.34 0.62 -39.90
C GLU A 164 -3.62 -0.22 -40.11
N GLU A 165 -3.96 -1.10 -39.17
CA GLU A 165 -5.16 -1.93 -39.25
C GLU A 165 -6.45 -1.10 -39.22
N VAL A 166 -6.51 -0.10 -38.34
CA VAL A 166 -7.64 0.86 -38.28
C VAL A 166 -7.77 1.64 -39.55
N LEU A 167 -6.67 2.13 -40.12
CA LEU A 167 -6.68 2.88 -41.39
C LEU A 167 -7.22 2.01 -42.54
N SER A 168 -6.71 0.78 -42.68
CA SER A 168 -7.17 -0.17 -43.69
C SER A 168 -8.68 -0.43 -43.62
N LEU A 169 -9.22 -0.66 -42.42
CA LEU A 169 -10.66 -0.86 -42.25
C LEU A 169 -11.47 0.40 -42.50
N GLN A 170 -10.94 1.58 -42.20
CA GLN A 170 -11.59 2.85 -42.49
C GLN A 170 -11.67 3.09 -44.00
N GLU A 171 -10.62 2.79 -44.75
CA GLU A 171 -10.59 2.87 -46.21
C GLU A 171 -11.64 1.92 -46.85
N LYS A 172 -11.69 0.65 -46.40
CA LYS A 172 -12.70 -0.32 -46.84
C LYS A 172 -14.12 0.19 -46.54
N LYS A 173 -14.36 0.75 -45.38
CA LYS A 173 -15.63 1.31 -44.99
C LYS A 173 -16.02 2.50 -45.85
N GLN A 174 -15.06 3.35 -46.23
CA GLN A 174 -15.32 4.49 -47.09
C GLN A 174 -15.66 4.05 -48.53
N ALA A 175 -14.95 3.05 -49.06
CA ALA A 175 -15.25 2.46 -50.39
C ALA A 175 -16.68 1.86 -50.40
N GLN A 176 -17.07 1.10 -49.37
CA GLN A 176 -18.42 0.54 -49.27
C GLN A 176 -19.50 1.62 -49.13
N LYS A 177 -19.23 2.76 -48.47
CA LYS A 177 -20.17 3.90 -48.43
C LYS A 177 -20.37 4.53 -49.81
N GLN A 178 -19.27 4.69 -50.58
CA GLN A 178 -19.36 5.20 -51.92
C GLN A 178 -20.17 4.29 -52.83
N LEU A 179 -19.93 2.97 -52.74
CA LEU A 179 -20.71 2.00 -53.48
C LEU A 179 -22.20 2.05 -53.12
N LEU A 180 -22.56 2.16 -51.84
CA LEU A 180 -23.94 2.31 -51.40
C LEU A 180 -24.62 3.56 -52.03
N VAL A 181 -23.90 4.67 -52.09
CA VAL A 181 -24.42 5.89 -52.72
C VAL A 181 -24.70 5.68 -54.22
N GLN A 182 -23.80 4.99 -54.93
CA GLN A 182 -23.97 4.67 -56.37
C GLN A 182 -25.17 3.73 -56.58
N GLU A 183 -25.28 2.66 -55.82
CA GLU A 183 -26.38 1.70 -55.92
C GLU A 183 -27.74 2.36 -55.59
N ASN A 184 -27.78 3.25 -54.63
CA ASN A 184 -28.99 4.02 -54.35
C ASN A 184 -29.40 4.94 -55.52
N ARG A 185 -28.44 5.55 -56.23
CA ARG A 185 -28.70 6.35 -57.42
C ARG A 185 -29.28 5.48 -58.55
N LYS A 186 -28.67 4.30 -58.80
CA LYS A 186 -29.16 3.34 -59.78
C LYS A 186 -30.60 2.89 -59.44
N ARG A 187 -30.89 2.61 -58.18
CA ARG A 187 -32.21 2.25 -57.73
C ARG A 187 -33.28 3.32 -58.07
N GLU A 188 -32.97 4.60 -57.85
CA GLU A 188 -33.90 5.69 -58.18
C GLU A 188 -34.10 5.84 -59.70
N LEU A 189 -33.08 5.62 -60.51
CA LEU A 189 -33.22 5.55 -61.97
C LEU A 189 -34.14 4.37 -62.39
N LEU A 190 -33.90 3.19 -61.81
CA LEU A 190 -34.71 1.99 -62.12
C LEU A 190 -36.20 2.17 -61.72
N LYS A 191 -36.45 2.79 -60.58
CA LYS A 191 -37.84 3.18 -60.18
C LYS A 191 -38.50 4.10 -61.16
N THR A 192 -37.72 4.99 -61.78
CA THR A 192 -38.20 5.87 -62.85
C THR A 192 -38.53 5.09 -64.13
N GLN A 193 -37.70 4.13 -64.49
CA GLN A 193 -37.95 3.22 -65.63
C GLN A 193 -39.21 2.40 -65.41
N ILE A 194 -39.44 1.81 -64.21
CA ILE A 194 -40.63 1.09 -63.85
C ILE A 194 -41.86 1.96 -64.00
N ARG A 195 -41.82 3.19 -63.48
CA ARG A 195 -42.94 4.12 -63.63
C ARG A 195 -43.28 4.45 -65.09
N LEU A 196 -42.30 4.52 -65.98
CA LEU A 196 -42.53 4.72 -67.40
C LEU A 196 -43.13 3.48 -68.03
N ALA A 197 -42.58 2.28 -67.74
CA ALA A 197 -43.10 1.02 -68.23
C ALA A 197 -44.57 0.74 -67.77
N ASP A 198 -44.90 1.11 -66.50
CA ASP A 198 -46.24 1.06 -65.97
C ASP A 198 -47.20 1.97 -66.78
N LYS A 199 -46.81 3.20 -67.10
CA LYS A 199 -47.60 4.10 -67.91
C LYS A 199 -47.79 3.57 -69.35
N GLU A 200 -46.75 3.01 -69.94
CA GLU A 200 -46.81 2.43 -71.26
C GLU A 200 -47.78 1.22 -71.24
N TYR A 201 -47.64 0.32 -70.29
CA TYR A 201 -48.51 -0.83 -70.15
C TYR A 201 -49.97 -0.40 -69.95
N GLN A 202 -50.27 0.59 -69.10
CA GLN A 202 -51.61 1.13 -68.89
C GLN A 202 -52.22 1.73 -70.16
N ARG A 203 -51.43 2.52 -70.90
CA ARG A 203 -51.88 3.06 -72.20
C ARG A 203 -52.17 1.95 -73.18
N ASP A 204 -51.23 0.99 -73.32
CA ASP A 204 -51.34 -0.09 -74.32
C ASP A 204 -52.45 -1.09 -73.92
N SER A 205 -52.73 -1.30 -72.64
CA SER A 205 -53.91 -2.05 -72.18
C SER A 205 -55.23 -1.44 -72.64
N ILE A 206 -55.35 -0.12 -72.66
CA ILE A 206 -56.57 0.59 -73.16
C ILE A 206 -56.67 0.39 -74.66
N LEU A 207 -55.59 0.43 -75.42
CA LEU A 207 -55.52 0.20 -76.86
C LEU A 207 -55.89 -1.26 -77.24
N PHE A 208 -55.41 -2.24 -76.45
CA PHE A 208 -55.74 -3.65 -76.59
C PHE A 208 -57.24 -3.89 -76.41
N VAL A 209 -57.87 -3.33 -75.37
CA VAL A 209 -59.38 -3.38 -75.17
C VAL A 209 -60.10 -2.78 -76.33
N LYS A 210 -59.54 -1.81 -77.06
CA LYS A 210 -60.13 -1.21 -78.25
C LYS A 210 -59.72 -1.98 -79.54
N GLU A 211 -59.09 -3.15 -79.45
CA GLU A 211 -58.60 -3.99 -80.56
C GLU A 211 -57.61 -3.30 -81.52
N VAL A 212 -56.86 -2.27 -81.04
CA VAL A 212 -55.89 -1.50 -81.82
C VAL A 212 -54.52 -2.17 -81.86
N ILE A 213 -54.18 -2.93 -80.86
CA ILE A 213 -52.90 -3.66 -80.75
C ILE A 213 -53.17 -5.17 -80.53
N SER A 214 -52.15 -6.00 -80.89
CA SER A 214 -52.23 -7.45 -80.72
C SER A 214 -51.98 -7.94 -79.30
N GLU A 215 -52.45 -9.15 -78.94
CA GLU A 215 -52.20 -9.82 -77.66
C GLU A 215 -50.67 -9.98 -77.43
N SER A 216 -49.91 -10.31 -78.42
CA SER A 216 -48.44 -10.45 -78.34
C SER A 216 -47.76 -9.13 -77.94
N GLU A 217 -48.24 -7.97 -78.40
CA GLU A 217 -47.68 -6.68 -78.06
C GLU A 217 -47.95 -6.31 -76.60
N ILE A 218 -49.16 -6.56 -76.05
CA ILE A 218 -49.47 -6.27 -74.65
C ILE A 218 -48.75 -7.23 -73.72
N GLU A 219 -48.58 -8.54 -74.08
CA GLU A 219 -47.77 -9.50 -73.34
C GLU A 219 -46.31 -9.10 -73.27
N GLN A 220 -45.72 -8.62 -74.39
CA GLN A 220 -44.37 -8.10 -74.39
C GLN A 220 -44.18 -6.89 -73.46
N ARG A 221 -45.12 -5.95 -73.41
CA ARG A 221 -45.13 -4.82 -72.45
C ARG A 221 -45.19 -5.29 -71.03
N HIS A 222 -46.04 -6.30 -70.77
CA HIS A 222 -46.14 -6.92 -69.43
C HIS A 222 -44.83 -7.60 -69.02
N GLN A 223 -44.18 -8.37 -69.89
CA GLN A 223 -42.88 -8.97 -69.63
C GLN A 223 -41.80 -7.96 -69.34
N ASN A 224 -41.68 -6.87 -70.13
CA ASN A 224 -40.74 -5.80 -69.89
C ASN A 224 -40.94 -5.15 -68.48
N ARG A 225 -42.21 -4.91 -68.09
CA ARG A 225 -42.53 -4.38 -66.77
C ARG A 225 -42.06 -5.30 -65.65
N LEU A 226 -42.34 -6.62 -65.77
CA LEU A 226 -41.93 -7.63 -64.78
C LEU A 226 -40.38 -7.73 -64.70
N GLN A 227 -39.70 -7.61 -65.85
CA GLN A 227 -38.24 -7.61 -65.86
C GLN A 227 -37.64 -6.44 -65.08
N PHE A 228 -38.16 -5.22 -65.25
CA PHE A 228 -37.70 -4.08 -64.43
C PHE A 228 -38.03 -4.23 -62.97
N GLN A 229 -39.20 -4.80 -62.60
CA GLN A 229 -39.56 -5.09 -61.20
C GLN A 229 -38.62 -6.12 -60.60
N SER A 230 -38.28 -7.22 -61.30
CA SER A 230 -37.28 -8.20 -60.82
C SER A 230 -35.93 -7.53 -60.60
N SER A 231 -35.47 -6.71 -61.56
CA SER A 231 -34.21 -5.99 -61.45
C SER A 231 -34.16 -5.05 -60.20
N LEU A 232 -35.35 -4.46 -59.82
CA LEU A 232 -35.43 -3.65 -58.60
C LEU A 232 -35.23 -4.52 -57.34
N VAL A 233 -35.87 -5.71 -57.29
CA VAL A 233 -35.71 -6.64 -56.16
C VAL A 233 -34.24 -7.06 -56.01
N ASP A 234 -33.58 -7.43 -57.13
CA ASP A 234 -32.16 -7.79 -57.10
C ASP A 234 -31.25 -6.66 -56.58
N MET A 235 -31.56 -5.44 -57.03
CA MET A 235 -30.81 -4.26 -56.59
C MET A 235 -31.05 -3.97 -55.09
N GLU A 236 -32.25 -4.12 -54.58
CA GLU A 236 -32.55 -3.97 -53.14
C GLU A 236 -31.83 -5.02 -52.31
N VAL A 237 -31.72 -6.24 -52.76
CA VAL A 237 -30.90 -7.31 -52.15
C VAL A 237 -29.41 -6.88 -52.12
N ASN A 238 -28.87 -6.36 -53.22
CA ASN A 238 -27.49 -5.85 -53.26
C ASN A 238 -27.26 -4.71 -52.26
N ILE A 239 -28.19 -3.75 -52.17
CA ILE A 239 -28.14 -2.65 -51.19
C ILE A 239 -28.15 -3.19 -49.76
N LEU A 240 -28.97 -4.20 -49.45
CA LEU A 240 -28.99 -4.84 -48.13
C LEU A 240 -27.66 -5.53 -47.83
N ASN A 241 -27.05 -6.22 -48.79
CA ASN A 241 -25.74 -6.82 -48.64
C ASN A 241 -24.64 -5.79 -48.34
N ILE A 242 -24.63 -4.65 -49.05
CA ILE A 242 -23.69 -3.54 -48.79
C ILE A 242 -23.90 -2.98 -47.39
N LYS A 243 -25.16 -2.77 -46.96
CA LYS A 243 -25.46 -2.29 -45.59
C LYS A 243 -25.00 -3.30 -44.52
N SER A 244 -25.19 -4.59 -44.77
CA SER A 244 -24.70 -5.65 -43.89
C SER A 244 -23.16 -5.62 -43.76
N SER A 245 -22.46 -5.50 -44.91
CA SER A 245 -20.99 -5.34 -44.93
C SER A 245 -20.51 -4.11 -44.15
N LEU A 246 -21.19 -2.97 -44.29
CA LEU A 246 -20.89 -1.76 -43.52
C LEU A 246 -21.11 -1.95 -42.02
N LYS A 247 -22.12 -2.69 -41.61
CA LYS A 247 -22.36 -3.03 -40.21
C LYS A 247 -21.24 -3.93 -39.66
N GLN A 248 -20.83 -4.92 -40.46
CA GLN A 248 -19.69 -5.80 -40.12
C GLN A 248 -18.42 -5.00 -39.92
N LEU A 249 -18.03 -4.13 -40.88
CA LEU A 249 -16.84 -3.29 -40.78
C LEU A 249 -16.84 -2.38 -39.55
N ARG A 250 -18.02 -1.86 -39.15
CA ARG A 250 -18.15 -1.09 -37.88
C ARG A 250 -17.90 -1.97 -36.65
N SER A 251 -18.42 -3.20 -36.67
CA SER A 251 -18.19 -4.18 -35.60
C SER A 251 -16.71 -4.55 -35.48
N ASP A 252 -16.05 -4.75 -36.62
CA ASP A 252 -14.64 -5.13 -36.67
C ASP A 252 -13.73 -4.00 -36.16
N LEU A 253 -13.99 -2.75 -36.55
CA LEU A 253 -13.31 -1.57 -35.99
C LEU A 253 -13.45 -1.52 -34.47
N LYS A 254 -14.66 -1.73 -33.96
CA LYS A 254 -14.88 -1.71 -32.51
C LYS A 254 -14.17 -2.86 -31.79
N LYS A 255 -14.11 -4.05 -32.39
CA LYS A 255 -13.39 -5.21 -31.83
C LYS A 255 -11.89 -4.94 -31.73
N ILE A 256 -11.31 -4.32 -32.76
CA ILE A 256 -9.88 -3.98 -32.78
C ILE A 256 -9.57 -2.93 -31.70
N GLU A 257 -10.38 -1.88 -31.59
CA GLU A 257 -10.24 -0.90 -30.51
C GLU A 257 -10.30 -1.54 -29.12
N LEU A 258 -11.30 -2.39 -28.89
CA LEU A 258 -11.46 -3.08 -27.60
C LEU A 258 -10.26 -3.99 -27.32
N LYS A 259 -9.83 -4.77 -28.31
CA LYS A 259 -8.67 -5.65 -28.19
C LYS A 259 -7.41 -4.85 -27.86
N HIS A 260 -7.11 -3.79 -28.62
CA HIS A 260 -5.96 -2.93 -28.39
C HIS A 260 -5.97 -2.35 -26.96
N ASN A 261 -7.11 -1.86 -26.48
CA ASN A 261 -7.23 -1.33 -25.12
C ASN A 261 -7.04 -2.42 -24.05
N THR A 262 -7.56 -3.62 -24.30
CA THR A 262 -7.40 -4.77 -23.38
C THR A 262 -5.95 -5.21 -23.32
N ASP A 263 -5.29 -5.37 -24.46
CA ASP A 263 -3.89 -5.78 -24.55
C ASP A 263 -2.98 -4.73 -23.90
N ARG A 264 -3.24 -3.43 -24.15
CA ARG A 264 -2.55 -2.31 -23.50
C ARG A 264 -2.69 -2.38 -21.98
N GLN A 265 -3.90 -2.61 -21.49
CA GLN A 265 -4.16 -2.68 -20.04
C GLN A 265 -3.48 -3.90 -19.42
N GLU A 266 -3.50 -5.05 -20.09
CA GLU A 266 -2.80 -6.25 -19.62
C GLU A 266 -1.30 -6.01 -19.49
N LEU A 267 -0.66 -5.46 -20.54
CA LEU A 267 0.77 -5.16 -20.54
C LEU A 267 1.14 -4.11 -19.48
N THR A 268 0.30 -3.09 -19.31
CA THR A 268 0.48 -2.09 -18.25
C THR A 268 0.42 -2.73 -16.87
N ASN A 269 -0.54 -3.63 -16.64
CA ASN A 269 -0.67 -4.35 -15.37
C ASN A 269 0.53 -5.27 -15.10
N LYS A 270 1.06 -5.97 -16.12
CA LYS A 270 2.28 -6.78 -16.01
C LYS A 270 3.48 -5.93 -15.61
N LEU A 271 3.64 -4.76 -16.24
CA LEU A 271 4.71 -3.82 -15.89
C LEU A 271 4.55 -3.30 -14.47
N LEU A 272 3.35 -2.90 -14.07
CA LEU A 272 3.06 -2.44 -12.71
C LEU A 272 3.38 -3.52 -11.67
N GLN A 273 2.96 -4.75 -11.91
CA GLN A 273 3.24 -5.89 -11.04
C GLN A 273 4.75 -6.15 -10.91
N SER A 274 5.49 -6.17 -12.03
CA SER A 274 6.95 -6.36 -11.98
C SER A 274 7.66 -5.21 -11.27
N THR A 275 7.18 -3.96 -11.42
CA THR A 275 7.70 -2.80 -10.70
C THR A 275 7.49 -2.95 -9.18
N HIS A 276 6.32 -3.36 -8.75
CA HIS A 276 6.04 -3.59 -7.32
C HIS A 276 6.88 -4.73 -6.73
N LEU A 277 7.04 -5.84 -7.47
CA LEU A 277 7.87 -6.96 -7.03
C LEU A 277 9.35 -6.57 -6.93
N LEU A 278 9.84 -5.81 -7.91
CA LEU A 278 11.20 -5.29 -7.89
C LEU A 278 11.41 -4.34 -6.71
N LYS A 279 10.48 -3.42 -6.47
CA LYS A 279 10.53 -2.51 -5.32
C LYS A 279 10.56 -3.26 -3.99
N ALA A 280 9.70 -4.26 -3.81
CA ALA A 280 9.68 -5.07 -2.60
C ALA A 280 11.00 -5.80 -2.36
N GLN A 281 11.59 -6.37 -3.43
CA GLN A 281 12.90 -7.03 -3.33
C GLN A 281 14.01 -6.01 -3.02
N THR A 282 13.98 -4.82 -3.62
CA THR A 282 14.91 -3.73 -3.36
C THR A 282 14.83 -3.26 -1.91
N GLU A 283 13.63 -3.09 -1.37
CA GLU A 283 13.43 -2.73 0.04
C GLU A 283 13.92 -3.85 1.00
N THR A 284 13.72 -5.11 0.64
CA THR A 284 14.27 -6.24 1.39
C THR A 284 15.79 -6.20 1.40
N TRP A 285 16.40 -5.95 0.25
CA TRP A 285 17.86 -5.78 0.15
C TRP A 285 18.35 -4.59 1.01
N LYS A 286 17.69 -3.43 0.93
CA LYS A 286 18.03 -2.25 1.77
C LYS A 286 17.97 -2.61 3.26
N GLN A 287 16.91 -3.30 3.68
CA GLN A 287 16.74 -3.70 5.08
C GLN A 287 17.81 -4.67 5.57
N ASN A 288 18.35 -5.52 4.69
CA ASN A 288 19.36 -6.52 5.04
C ASN A 288 20.76 -5.93 5.06
N TYR A 289 21.10 -5.08 4.10
CA TYR A 289 22.49 -4.66 3.86
C TYR A 289 22.77 -3.20 4.21
N LEU A 290 21.74 -2.34 4.37
CA LEU A 290 21.93 -0.95 4.79
C LEU A 290 21.64 -0.79 6.27
N ILE A 291 22.59 -0.22 6.99
CA ILE A 291 22.41 0.18 8.38
C ILE A 291 21.94 1.64 8.37
N THR A 292 20.64 1.87 8.62
CA THR A 292 20.02 3.19 8.60
C THR A 292 19.49 3.57 9.98
N THR A 293 19.53 4.86 10.33
CA THR A 293 19.00 5.33 11.61
C THR A 293 17.47 5.53 11.55
N PRO A 294 16.69 5.03 12.53
CA PRO A 294 15.27 5.27 12.63
C PRO A 294 14.90 6.60 13.29
N ILE A 295 15.87 7.29 13.92
CA ILE A 295 15.68 8.52 14.69
C ILE A 295 16.81 9.52 14.41
N ASP A 296 16.55 10.80 14.72
CA ASP A 296 17.57 11.83 14.75
C ASP A 296 18.40 11.69 16.03
N GLY A 297 19.72 11.91 15.96
CA GLY A 297 20.57 11.74 17.13
C GLY A 297 22.06 11.84 16.82
N LYS A 298 22.86 11.41 17.79
CA LYS A 298 24.31 11.24 17.64
C LYS A 298 24.67 9.76 17.58
N VAL A 299 25.51 9.42 16.62
CA VAL A 299 26.03 8.05 16.49
C VAL A 299 27.03 7.74 17.59
N SER A 300 26.91 6.57 18.18
CA SER A 300 27.93 5.98 19.02
C SER A 300 28.33 4.61 18.48
N PHE A 301 29.61 4.42 18.26
CA PHE A 301 30.20 3.16 17.84
C PHE A 301 30.28 2.20 19.03
N THR A 302 30.05 0.93 18.78
CA THR A 302 30.10 -0.08 19.81
C THR A 302 31.41 -0.90 19.66
N THR A 303 31.31 -2.01 18.93
CA THR A 303 32.44 -2.94 18.67
C THR A 303 33.04 -2.70 17.28
N TYR A 304 32.28 -2.07 16.38
CA TYR A 304 32.59 -1.94 14.96
C TYR A 304 32.86 -0.48 14.60
N TRP A 305 34.10 -0.17 14.20
CA TRP A 305 34.54 1.19 13.87
C TRP A 305 35.32 1.27 12.55
N SER A 306 35.54 0.13 11.87
CA SER A 306 36.34 0.14 10.63
C SER A 306 35.76 -0.79 9.56
N LYS A 307 36.09 -0.46 8.33
CA LYS A 307 35.84 -1.27 7.14
C LYS A 307 36.46 -2.67 7.26
N ASN A 308 35.85 -3.65 6.60
CA ASN A 308 36.26 -5.07 6.54
C ASN A 308 36.14 -5.85 7.88
N GLN A 309 35.47 -5.30 8.89
CA GLN A 309 35.15 -6.08 10.10
C GLN A 309 33.98 -7.03 9.82
N ASN A 310 34.08 -8.27 10.27
CA ASN A 310 33.04 -9.28 10.16
C ASN A 310 31.95 -9.01 11.21
N VAL A 311 30.70 -9.03 10.80
CA VAL A 311 29.51 -8.89 11.66
C VAL A 311 28.63 -10.13 11.51
N LYS A 312 27.95 -10.52 12.59
CA LYS A 312 26.95 -11.59 12.59
C LYS A 312 25.55 -11.01 12.70
N SER A 313 24.58 -11.74 12.19
CA SER A 313 23.17 -11.39 12.38
C SER A 313 22.83 -11.27 13.87
N GLY A 314 22.16 -10.19 14.24
CA GLY A 314 21.81 -9.85 15.63
C GLY A 314 22.89 -9.05 16.39
N GLU A 315 24.09 -8.87 15.86
CA GLU A 315 25.14 -8.09 16.52
C GLU A 315 24.86 -6.58 16.40
N LEU A 316 25.14 -5.86 17.50
CA LEU A 316 25.00 -4.41 17.59
C LEU A 316 26.16 -3.72 16.88
N ILE A 317 25.84 -2.94 15.84
CA ILE A 317 26.83 -2.21 15.05
C ILE A 317 27.00 -0.79 15.57
N PHE A 318 25.89 -0.04 15.65
CA PHE A 318 25.84 1.34 16.13
C PHE A 318 24.73 1.52 17.14
N SER A 319 24.87 2.53 18.01
CA SER A 319 23.80 3.05 18.85
C SER A 319 23.58 4.52 18.52
N VAL A 320 22.34 4.93 18.38
CA VAL A 320 21.96 6.33 18.11
C VAL A 320 21.30 6.92 19.34
N VAL A 321 21.97 7.91 19.93
CA VAL A 321 21.49 8.61 21.12
C VAL A 321 20.71 9.85 20.68
N PRO A 322 19.40 9.95 21.00
CA PRO A 322 18.61 11.12 20.66
C PRO A 322 19.16 12.40 21.29
N ILE A 323 19.12 13.52 20.57
CA ILE A 323 19.60 14.81 21.05
C ILE A 323 18.77 15.32 22.24
N ASP A 324 17.45 15.03 22.24
CA ASP A 324 16.52 15.46 23.30
C ASP A 324 16.44 14.53 24.51
N SER A 325 17.41 13.67 24.73
CA SER A 325 17.39 12.63 25.78
C SER A 325 17.69 13.13 27.20
N MET A 326 17.70 14.47 27.45
CA MET A 326 18.07 15.04 28.76
C MET A 326 17.08 14.76 29.89
N THR A 327 15.86 14.32 29.62
CA THR A 327 14.90 13.98 30.67
C THR A 327 15.03 12.51 31.06
N THR A 328 15.65 12.28 32.19
CA THR A 328 15.81 10.93 32.79
C THR A 328 14.51 10.52 33.46
N LYS A 329 14.04 9.31 33.19
CA LYS A 329 12.96 8.64 33.91
C LYS A 329 13.48 7.40 34.60
N ALA A 330 12.97 7.16 35.81
CA ALA A 330 13.21 5.93 36.54
C ALA A 330 12.00 4.99 36.39
N ARG A 331 12.24 3.80 35.85
CA ARG A 331 11.21 2.74 35.86
C ARG A 331 11.40 1.92 37.13
N LEU A 332 10.39 1.89 37.99
CA LEU A 332 10.40 1.14 39.22
C LEU A 332 9.63 -0.17 39.04
N GLN A 333 10.27 -1.29 39.35
CA GLN A 333 9.61 -2.60 39.41
C GLN A 333 9.38 -2.98 40.87
N PHE A 334 8.11 -3.12 41.23
CA PHE A 334 7.71 -3.49 42.60
C PHE A 334 7.26 -4.97 42.63
N PRO A 335 7.60 -5.71 43.69
CA PRO A 335 7.01 -7.01 43.92
C PRO A 335 5.50 -6.84 44.17
N ILE A 336 4.71 -7.82 43.76
CA ILE A 336 3.23 -7.80 43.90
C ILE A 336 2.80 -7.60 45.36
N GLN A 337 3.59 -8.10 46.33
CA GLN A 337 3.40 -7.85 47.74
C GLN A 337 3.64 -6.38 48.06
N ASN A 338 2.63 -5.71 48.63
CA ASN A 338 2.61 -4.27 48.97
C ASN A 338 2.44 -3.29 47.79
N SER A 339 2.19 -3.71 46.56
CA SER A 339 1.95 -2.80 45.42
C SER A 339 0.73 -1.90 45.61
N GLY A 340 -0.29 -2.31 46.36
CA GLY A 340 -1.48 -1.49 46.67
C GLY A 340 -1.23 -0.28 47.58
N LYS A 341 -0.02 -0.14 48.15
CA LYS A 341 0.36 1.01 48.98
C LYS A 341 1.02 2.16 48.18
N ILE A 342 1.30 1.92 46.90
CA ILE A 342 1.99 2.89 46.05
C ILE A 342 0.97 3.89 45.49
N LYS A 343 1.27 5.18 45.65
CA LYS A 343 0.45 6.30 45.15
C LYS A 343 1.33 7.31 44.44
N GLU A 344 0.76 8.00 43.47
CA GLU A 344 1.42 9.15 42.83
C GLU A 344 1.83 10.21 43.84
N GLY A 345 3.01 10.81 43.67
CA GLY A 345 3.55 11.83 44.54
C GLY A 345 4.38 11.31 45.70
N GLN A 346 4.60 10.01 45.87
CA GLN A 346 5.50 9.48 46.89
C GLN A 346 6.97 9.69 46.53
N GLN A 347 7.79 9.98 47.58
CA GLN A 347 9.23 10.13 47.42
C GLN A 347 9.92 8.77 47.22
N VAL A 348 10.87 8.74 46.27
CA VAL A 348 11.69 7.55 45.99
C VAL A 348 13.14 7.87 46.43
N ASN A 349 13.66 7.06 47.34
CA ASN A 349 15.06 7.13 47.74
C ASN A 349 15.86 6.08 47.00
N ILE A 350 16.79 6.51 46.17
CA ILE A 350 17.70 5.64 45.44
C ILE A 350 18.98 5.48 46.25
N LYS A 351 19.36 4.25 46.55
CA LYS A 351 20.62 3.92 47.23
C LYS A 351 21.62 3.34 46.26
#